data_f262d0887c1d19c0501950b4be657216
#
_entry.id   f262d0887c1d19c0501950b4be657216
#
_cell.length_a   1.000
_cell.length_b   1.000
_cell.length_c   1.000
_cell.angle_alpha   90.00
_cell.angle_beta   90.00
_cell.angle_gamma   90.00
#
_symmetry.space_group_name_H-M   'P 1'
#
loop_
_entity.id
_entity.type
_entity.pdbx_description
1 polymer ?
#
loop_
_entity_poly.entity_id
_entity_poly.type
_entity_poly.pdbx_seq_one_letter_code
_entity_poly.pdbx_strand_id
1 'polypeptide(L)'
;TALTLITGFGSYLPVLYKPFYSLLPFFSKFRIPSMIYMLLAITVPFLAARGIDTLLDQTDKVKTFKKVLYVAGGIGGITMILIMFGDGLFSFSVAGDARYNNPGFITKLRSFRIELYNKGLLLAFSISIGVLGLIWGFIYKKINRHIFVYGLLALALFDLWILNSEFMDIKPPKNMDMMFQKSKAIEYVK
;
A
#
# COMPACT_ATOMS: atom_id res chain seq x y z
N THR A 1 -10.17 3.93 10.68
CA THR A 1 -9.53 3.64 9.38
C THR A 1 -9.78 4.72 8.34
N ALA A 2 -11.08 5.06 8.00
CA ALA A 2 -11.37 6.11 7.03
C ALA A 2 -10.83 7.49 7.48
N LEU A 3 -11.03 7.84 8.73
CA LEU A 3 -10.53 9.09 9.33
C LEU A 3 -9.01 9.18 9.28
N THR A 4 -8.31 8.09 9.56
CA THR A 4 -6.84 8.02 9.46
C THR A 4 -6.35 8.20 8.03
N LEU A 5 -7.04 7.58 7.05
CA LEU A 5 -6.72 7.75 5.64
C LEU A 5 -6.86 9.21 5.21
N ILE A 6 -8.01 9.82 5.49
CA ILE A 6 -8.30 11.20 5.07
C ILE A 6 -7.34 12.19 5.74
N THR A 7 -7.04 12.00 7.03
CA THR A 7 -6.11 12.87 7.76
C THR A 7 -4.67 12.73 7.26
N GLY A 8 -4.26 11.51 6.87
CA GLY A 8 -2.92 11.22 6.37
C GLY A 8 -2.61 11.86 5.01
N PHE A 9 -3.63 12.18 4.19
CA PHE A 9 -3.43 12.96 2.97
C PHE A 9 -2.97 14.41 3.25
N GLY A 10 -3.12 14.90 4.48
CA GLY A 10 -2.59 16.19 4.91
C GLY A 10 -3.10 17.36 4.07
N SER A 11 -2.16 18.17 3.55
CA SER A 11 -2.47 19.34 2.74
C SER A 11 -3.13 19.05 1.39
N TYR A 12 -3.05 17.81 0.88
CA TYR A 12 -3.72 17.41 -0.37
C TYR A 12 -5.24 17.26 -0.19
N LEU A 13 -5.69 16.95 1.04
CA LEU A 13 -7.12 16.87 1.36
C LEU A 13 -7.43 17.68 2.63
N PRO A 14 -7.55 19.02 2.52
CA PRO A 14 -7.56 19.92 3.67
C PRO A 14 -8.84 19.86 4.51
N VAL A 15 -9.88 19.15 4.07
CA VAL A 15 -11.22 19.13 4.69
C VAL A 15 -11.20 18.73 6.16
N LEU A 16 -10.44 17.68 6.52
CA LEU A 16 -10.26 17.27 7.92
C LEU A 16 -8.92 17.73 8.51
N TYR A 17 -7.90 17.87 7.69
CA TYR A 17 -6.58 18.25 8.17
C TYR A 17 -6.58 19.63 8.84
N LYS A 18 -7.22 20.64 8.22
CA LYS A 18 -7.29 22.01 8.78
C LYS A 18 -7.98 22.06 10.15
N PRO A 19 -9.19 21.45 10.35
CA PRO A 19 -9.80 21.42 11.68
C PRO A 19 -8.93 20.72 12.73
N PHE A 20 -8.31 19.59 12.40
CA PHE A 20 -7.43 18.90 13.34
C PHE A 20 -6.18 19.71 13.68
N TYR A 21 -5.61 20.41 12.71
CA TYR A 21 -4.45 21.25 12.91
C TYR A 21 -4.75 22.44 13.85
N SER A 22 -5.98 22.99 13.78
CA SER A 22 -6.38 24.15 14.60
C SER A 22 -6.97 23.78 15.95
N LEU A 23 -7.68 22.64 16.06
CA LEU A 23 -8.45 22.27 17.27
C LEU A 23 -7.71 21.32 18.20
N LEU A 24 -6.87 20.41 17.65
CA LEU A 24 -6.19 19.43 18.49
C LEU A 24 -4.86 19.96 19.02
N PRO A 25 -4.69 20.00 20.36
CA PRO A 25 -3.42 20.37 20.94
C PRO A 25 -2.34 19.37 20.50
N PHE A 26 -1.15 19.87 20.23
CA PHE A 26 0.00 19.10 19.76
C PHE A 26 -0.10 18.51 18.33
N PHE A 27 -1.23 18.59 17.63
CA PHE A 27 -1.33 18.11 16.26
C PHE A 27 -0.35 18.84 15.31
N SER A 28 -0.12 20.12 15.55
CA SER A 28 0.88 20.94 14.85
C SER A 28 2.34 20.49 15.07
N LYS A 29 2.60 19.66 16.10
CA LYS A 29 3.93 19.07 16.35
C LYS A 29 4.23 17.86 15.48
N PHE A 30 3.21 17.25 14.87
CA PHE A 30 3.44 16.20 13.89
C PHE A 30 4.06 16.79 12.62
N ARG A 31 5.35 16.53 12.47
CA ARG A 31 6.16 17.05 11.36
C ARG A 31 5.66 16.56 9.98
N ILE A 32 5.11 15.34 9.94
CA ILE A 32 4.64 14.70 8.72
C ILE A 32 3.25 14.09 8.97
N PRO A 33 2.18 14.58 8.31
CA PRO A 33 0.81 14.05 8.49
C PRO A 33 0.69 12.54 8.23
N SER A 34 1.52 12.00 7.33
CA SER A 34 1.54 10.58 6.97
C SER A 34 1.97 9.65 8.12
N MET A 35 2.57 10.16 9.21
CA MET A 35 2.86 9.34 10.41
C MET A 35 1.59 8.70 11.00
N ILE A 36 0.42 9.31 10.79
CA ILE A 36 -0.86 8.76 11.24
C ILE A 36 -1.19 7.42 10.56
N TYR A 37 -0.58 7.12 9.40
CA TYR A 37 -0.74 5.84 8.72
C TYR A 37 -0.21 4.64 9.53
N MET A 38 0.65 4.88 10.53
CA MET A 38 1.07 3.84 11.47
C MET A 38 -0.14 3.16 12.17
N LEU A 39 -1.22 3.92 12.40
CA LEU A 39 -2.46 3.38 12.95
C LEU A 39 -3.16 2.41 11.99
N LEU A 40 -2.95 2.54 10.67
CA LEU A 40 -3.50 1.61 9.69
C LEU A 40 -2.85 0.24 9.79
N ALA A 41 -1.56 0.18 10.12
CA ALA A 41 -0.85 -1.09 10.30
C ALA A 41 -1.47 -1.97 11.41
N ILE A 42 -2.18 -1.38 12.36
CA ILE A 42 -2.88 -2.08 13.44
C ILE A 42 -4.36 -2.25 13.08
N THR A 43 -5.02 -1.19 12.63
CA THR A 43 -6.48 -1.20 12.46
C THR A 43 -6.93 -2.03 11.26
N VAL A 44 -6.16 -2.07 10.17
CA VAL A 44 -6.53 -2.84 8.97
C VAL A 44 -6.48 -4.35 9.23
N PRO A 45 -5.40 -4.93 9.79
CA PRO A 45 -5.37 -6.35 10.13
C PRO A 45 -6.43 -6.75 11.15
N PHE A 46 -6.71 -5.89 12.14
CA PHE A 46 -7.77 -6.14 13.12
C PHE A 46 -9.15 -6.22 12.46
N LEU A 47 -9.48 -5.29 11.57
CA LEU A 47 -10.75 -5.30 10.84
C LEU A 47 -10.83 -6.51 9.89
N ALA A 48 -9.73 -6.88 9.25
CA ALA A 48 -9.67 -8.07 8.41
C ALA A 48 -9.94 -9.35 9.21
N ALA A 49 -9.30 -9.51 10.38
CA ALA A 49 -9.53 -10.64 11.28
C ALA A 49 -11.00 -10.73 11.71
N ARG A 50 -11.59 -9.60 12.14
CA ARG A 50 -13.02 -9.54 12.49
C ARG A 50 -13.94 -9.87 11.32
N GLY A 51 -13.57 -9.45 10.11
CA GLY A 51 -14.30 -9.80 8.89
C GLY A 51 -14.28 -11.31 8.62
N ILE A 52 -13.12 -11.94 8.79
CA ILE A 52 -12.95 -13.40 8.63
C ILE A 52 -13.76 -14.15 9.68
N ASP A 53 -13.69 -13.77 10.96
CA ASP A 53 -14.49 -14.37 12.04
C ASP A 53 -15.98 -14.30 11.70
N THR A 54 -16.46 -13.11 11.34
CA THR A 54 -17.86 -12.91 10.94
C THR A 54 -18.25 -13.83 9.78
N LEU A 55 -17.37 -14.02 8.80
CA LEU A 55 -17.63 -14.89 7.64
C LEU A 55 -17.64 -16.38 8.02
N LEU A 56 -16.83 -16.77 8.99
CA LEU A 56 -16.77 -18.15 9.50
C LEU A 56 -18.01 -18.51 10.31
N ASP A 57 -18.54 -17.58 11.09
CA ASP A 57 -19.64 -17.80 12.05
C ASP A 57 -21.04 -17.60 11.44
N GLN A 58 -21.12 -16.99 10.24
CA GLN A 58 -22.41 -16.67 9.62
C GLN A 58 -23.20 -17.92 9.21
N THR A 59 -24.49 -17.90 9.57
CA THR A 59 -25.46 -18.95 9.19
C THR A 59 -25.83 -18.84 7.69
N ASP A 60 -25.96 -17.61 7.16
CA ASP A 60 -26.35 -17.34 5.76
C ASP A 60 -25.16 -16.84 4.96
N LYS A 61 -24.21 -17.76 4.68
CA LYS A 61 -22.97 -17.48 3.97
C LYS A 61 -23.16 -16.92 2.56
N VAL A 62 -24.25 -17.32 1.88
CA VAL A 62 -24.54 -16.89 0.51
C VAL A 62 -24.91 -15.41 0.44
N LYS A 63 -25.73 -14.92 1.38
CA LYS A 63 -26.07 -13.48 1.44
C LYS A 63 -24.84 -12.64 1.77
N THR A 64 -24.00 -13.13 2.66
CA THR A 64 -22.75 -12.46 3.01
C THR A 64 -21.82 -12.38 1.82
N PHE A 65 -21.69 -13.47 1.07
CA PHE A 65 -20.89 -13.48 -0.16
C PHE A 65 -21.35 -12.47 -1.20
N LYS A 66 -22.66 -12.36 -1.43
CA LYS A 66 -23.20 -11.35 -2.35
C LYS A 66 -22.81 -9.94 -1.93
N LYS A 67 -22.88 -9.60 -0.63
CA LYS A 67 -22.43 -8.29 -0.12
C LYS A 67 -20.94 -8.08 -0.36
N VAL A 68 -20.11 -9.08 -0.05
CA VAL A 68 -18.65 -9.03 -0.31
C VAL A 68 -18.39 -8.84 -1.79
N LEU A 69 -19.11 -9.55 -2.66
CA LEU A 69 -18.95 -9.45 -4.11
C LEU A 69 -19.32 -8.06 -4.65
N TYR A 70 -20.38 -7.43 -4.12
CA TYR A 70 -20.75 -6.06 -4.51
C TYR A 70 -19.66 -5.05 -4.12
N VAL A 71 -19.15 -5.14 -2.89
CA VAL A 71 -18.07 -4.25 -2.42
C VAL A 71 -16.78 -4.48 -3.20
N ALA A 72 -16.39 -5.74 -3.37
CA ALA A 72 -15.19 -6.10 -4.12
C ALA A 72 -15.32 -5.77 -5.60
N GLY A 73 -16.51 -5.94 -6.19
CA GLY A 73 -16.79 -5.53 -7.57
C GLY A 73 -16.70 -4.02 -7.75
N GLY A 74 -17.19 -3.24 -6.79
CA GLY A 74 -17.03 -1.79 -6.78
C GLY A 74 -15.57 -1.36 -6.71
N ILE A 75 -14.80 -1.91 -5.76
CA ILE A 75 -13.37 -1.63 -5.61
C ILE A 75 -12.60 -2.12 -6.85
N GLY A 76 -12.87 -3.33 -7.34
CA GLY A 76 -12.25 -3.89 -8.55
C GLY A 76 -12.55 -3.07 -9.79
N GLY A 77 -13.79 -2.58 -9.93
CA GLY A 77 -14.19 -1.68 -11.02
C GLY A 77 -13.42 -0.36 -10.98
N ILE A 78 -13.31 0.25 -9.80
CA ILE A 78 -12.51 1.47 -9.62
C ILE A 78 -11.03 1.19 -9.95
N THR A 79 -10.48 0.09 -9.47
CA THR A 79 -9.09 -0.30 -9.75
C THR A 79 -8.87 -0.50 -11.26
N MET A 80 -9.81 -1.14 -11.94
CA MET A 80 -9.73 -1.35 -13.39
C MET A 80 -9.78 -0.02 -14.16
N ILE A 81 -10.66 0.90 -13.76
CA ILE A 81 -10.71 2.25 -14.32
C ILE A 81 -9.38 2.99 -14.11
N LEU A 82 -8.79 2.87 -12.92
CA LEU A 82 -7.50 3.47 -12.60
C LEU A 82 -6.34 2.87 -13.42
N ILE A 83 -6.37 1.57 -13.70
CA ILE A 83 -5.38 0.93 -14.59
C ILE A 83 -5.53 1.45 -16.03
N MET A 84 -6.76 1.59 -16.53
CA MET A 84 -7.00 1.99 -17.91
C MET A 84 -6.78 3.49 -18.16
N PHE A 85 -7.16 4.31 -17.21
CA PHE A 85 -7.21 5.78 -17.38
C PHE A 85 -6.28 6.53 -16.43
N GLY A 86 -5.57 5.85 -15.54
CA GLY A 86 -4.73 6.49 -14.51
C GLY A 86 -3.66 7.41 -15.09
N ASP A 87 -3.05 7.02 -16.21
CA ASP A 87 -2.03 7.82 -16.88
C ASP A 87 -2.56 9.16 -17.42
N GLY A 88 -3.85 9.23 -17.75
CA GLY A 88 -4.53 10.44 -18.15
C GLY A 88 -5.12 11.26 -17.00
N LEU A 89 -5.49 10.58 -15.90
CA LEU A 89 -6.09 11.22 -14.72
C LEU A 89 -5.05 11.87 -13.81
N PHE A 90 -3.85 11.31 -13.73
CA PHE A 90 -2.79 11.80 -12.86
C PHE A 90 -1.60 12.34 -13.67
N SER A 91 -1.10 13.50 -13.28
CA SER A 91 0.04 14.11 -13.96
C SER A 91 1.38 13.40 -13.73
N PHE A 92 1.49 12.60 -12.67
CA PHE A 92 2.72 11.94 -12.19
C PHE A 92 3.95 12.88 -12.06
N SER A 93 3.70 14.19 -12.05
CA SER A 93 4.71 15.23 -11.85
C SER A 93 4.55 15.83 -10.45
N VAL A 94 5.67 16.14 -9.81
CA VAL A 94 5.72 16.74 -8.48
C VAL A 94 6.43 18.09 -8.59
N ALA A 95 6.03 19.05 -7.76
CA ALA A 95 6.66 20.39 -7.74
C ALA A 95 8.18 20.34 -7.52
N GLY A 96 8.68 19.28 -6.87
CA GLY A 96 10.11 19.05 -6.69
C GLY A 96 10.88 18.70 -7.98
N ASP A 97 10.18 18.26 -9.03
CA ASP A 97 10.81 17.90 -10.31
C ASP A 97 11.43 19.12 -11.00
N ALA A 98 10.92 20.33 -10.72
CA ALA A 98 11.48 21.59 -11.21
C ALA A 98 12.94 21.87 -10.75
N ARG A 99 13.43 21.15 -9.72
CA ARG A 99 14.82 21.26 -9.26
C ARG A 99 15.82 20.56 -10.19
N TYR A 100 15.33 19.66 -11.04
CA TYR A 100 16.18 18.93 -11.99
C TYR A 100 16.16 19.67 -13.32
N ASN A 101 17.27 20.33 -13.67
CA ASN A 101 17.42 21.07 -14.95
C ASN A 101 17.60 20.14 -16.17
N ASN A 102 17.24 18.86 -16.07
CA ASN A 102 17.42 17.87 -17.14
C ASN A 102 16.05 17.30 -17.56
N PRO A 103 15.49 17.72 -18.71
CA PRO A 103 14.20 17.23 -19.20
C PRO A 103 14.16 15.72 -19.42
N GLY A 104 15.26 15.12 -19.89
CA GLY A 104 15.37 13.68 -20.11
C GLY A 104 15.30 12.87 -18.82
N PHE A 105 15.86 13.40 -17.74
CA PHE A 105 15.76 12.78 -16.42
C PHE A 105 14.34 12.85 -15.86
N ILE A 106 13.65 14.00 -16.02
CA ILE A 106 12.25 14.18 -15.56
C ILE A 106 11.32 13.21 -16.29
N THR A 107 11.51 13.03 -17.60
CA THR A 107 10.71 12.07 -18.38
C THR A 107 10.91 10.63 -17.89
N LYS A 108 12.16 10.22 -17.63
CA LYS A 108 12.45 8.89 -17.06
C LYS A 108 11.86 8.71 -15.66
N LEU A 109 11.92 9.74 -14.82
CA LEU A 109 11.35 9.71 -13.49
C LEU A 109 9.82 9.55 -13.52
N ARG A 110 9.18 10.24 -14.47
CA ARG A 110 7.75 10.12 -14.69
C ARG A 110 7.36 8.72 -15.18
N SER A 111 8.06 8.18 -16.18
CA SER A 111 7.79 6.82 -16.67
C SER A 111 7.97 5.76 -15.59
N PHE A 112 8.99 5.90 -14.74
CA PHE A 112 9.21 5.02 -13.60
C PHE A 112 8.06 5.10 -12.57
N ARG A 113 7.54 6.29 -12.28
CA ARG A 113 6.38 6.46 -11.39
C ARG A 113 5.12 5.80 -11.96
N ILE A 114 4.88 5.91 -13.27
CA ILE A 114 3.76 5.26 -13.97
C ILE A 114 3.91 3.73 -13.88
N GLU A 115 5.11 3.22 -14.12
CA GLU A 115 5.40 1.78 -14.03
C GLU A 115 5.13 1.23 -12.62
N LEU A 116 5.63 1.90 -11.57
CA LEU A 116 5.36 1.52 -10.19
C LEU A 116 3.86 1.57 -9.84
N TYR A 117 3.16 2.60 -10.32
CA TYR A 117 1.73 2.73 -10.13
C TYR A 117 0.96 1.58 -10.76
N ASN A 118 1.22 1.27 -12.02
CA ASN A 118 0.56 0.19 -12.74
C ASN A 118 0.89 -1.18 -12.13
N LYS A 119 2.15 -1.42 -11.77
CA LYS A 119 2.58 -2.65 -11.09
C LYS A 119 1.88 -2.84 -9.75
N GLY A 120 1.78 -1.79 -8.94
CA GLY A 120 1.07 -1.82 -7.66
C GLY A 120 -0.43 -2.11 -7.81
N LEU A 121 -1.09 -1.48 -8.79
CA LEU A 121 -2.51 -1.72 -9.07
C LEU A 121 -2.77 -3.15 -9.55
N LEU A 122 -1.94 -3.67 -10.46
CA LEU A 122 -2.05 -5.04 -10.97
C LEU A 122 -1.85 -6.07 -9.85
N LEU A 123 -0.87 -5.85 -8.96
CA LEU A 123 -0.63 -6.70 -7.80
C LEU A 123 -1.85 -6.70 -6.86
N ALA A 124 -2.34 -5.52 -6.50
CA ALA A 124 -3.52 -5.38 -5.63
C ALA A 124 -4.77 -6.04 -6.23
N PHE A 125 -4.97 -5.89 -7.54
CA PHE A 125 -6.07 -6.52 -8.27
C PHE A 125 -5.95 -8.05 -8.27
N SER A 126 -4.76 -8.58 -8.53
CA SER A 126 -4.48 -10.02 -8.55
C SER A 126 -4.71 -10.66 -7.17
N ILE A 127 -4.22 -10.03 -6.11
CA ILE A 127 -4.43 -10.48 -4.72
C ILE A 127 -5.91 -10.44 -4.36
N SER A 128 -6.63 -9.38 -4.76
CA SER A 128 -8.08 -9.25 -4.51
C SER A 128 -8.86 -10.39 -5.17
N ILE A 129 -8.51 -10.78 -6.40
CA ILE A 129 -9.11 -11.93 -7.08
C ILE A 129 -8.80 -13.22 -6.32
N GLY A 130 -7.57 -13.42 -5.85
CA GLY A 130 -7.17 -14.58 -5.05
C GLY A 130 -7.99 -14.70 -3.75
N VAL A 131 -8.16 -13.60 -3.03
CA VAL A 131 -8.98 -13.55 -1.80
C VAL A 131 -10.44 -13.87 -2.11
N LEU A 132 -11.02 -13.29 -3.17
CA LEU A 132 -12.39 -13.58 -3.57
C LEU A 132 -12.58 -15.05 -3.96
N GLY A 133 -11.60 -15.64 -4.66
CA GLY A 133 -11.60 -17.05 -5.02
C GLY A 133 -11.60 -17.97 -3.79
N LEU A 134 -10.79 -17.65 -2.77
CA LEU A 134 -10.79 -18.38 -1.50
C LEU A 134 -12.12 -18.24 -0.75
N ILE A 135 -12.69 -17.04 -0.67
CA ILE A 135 -13.99 -16.80 -0.04
C ILE A 135 -15.09 -17.60 -0.76
N TRP A 136 -15.09 -17.55 -2.09
CA TRP A 136 -16.01 -18.32 -2.92
C TRP A 136 -15.91 -19.82 -2.66
N GLY A 137 -14.67 -20.36 -2.71
CA GLY A 137 -14.41 -21.79 -2.47
C GLY A 137 -14.86 -22.25 -1.09
N PHE A 138 -14.66 -21.41 -0.07
CA PHE A 138 -15.10 -21.69 1.31
C PHE A 138 -16.63 -21.68 1.43
N ILE A 139 -17.31 -20.69 0.87
CA ILE A 139 -18.78 -20.55 0.96
C ILE A 139 -19.49 -21.71 0.27
N TYR A 140 -19.01 -22.09 -0.91
CA TYR A 140 -19.58 -23.22 -1.67
C TYR A 140 -19.04 -24.59 -1.20
N LYS A 141 -18.42 -24.65 -0.02
CA LYS A 141 -17.91 -25.88 0.62
C LYS A 141 -16.93 -26.69 -0.23
N LYS A 142 -16.25 -26.05 -1.20
CA LYS A 142 -15.21 -26.68 -2.02
C LYS A 142 -13.88 -26.82 -1.30
N ILE A 143 -13.64 -25.96 -0.30
CA ILE A 143 -12.44 -25.96 0.54
C ILE A 143 -12.80 -25.97 2.02
N ASN A 144 -11.96 -26.63 2.82
CA ASN A 144 -12.11 -26.71 4.26
C ASN A 144 -11.70 -25.40 4.95
N ARG A 145 -12.16 -25.18 6.20
CA ARG A 145 -11.78 -24.04 7.02
C ARG A 145 -10.26 -23.85 7.11
N HIS A 146 -9.51 -24.93 7.30
CA HIS A 146 -8.05 -24.87 7.39
C HIS A 146 -7.41 -24.39 6.08
N ILE A 147 -7.83 -24.93 4.94
CA ILE A 147 -7.33 -24.54 3.62
C ILE A 147 -7.65 -23.07 3.35
N PHE A 148 -8.83 -22.60 3.74
CA PHE A 148 -9.22 -21.19 3.61
C PHE A 148 -8.31 -20.27 4.41
N VAL A 149 -8.08 -20.57 5.70
CA VAL A 149 -7.25 -19.74 6.59
C VAL A 149 -5.78 -19.76 6.14
N TYR A 150 -5.23 -20.93 5.84
CA TYR A 150 -3.84 -21.04 5.35
C TYR A 150 -3.67 -20.40 3.97
N GLY A 151 -4.67 -20.47 3.10
CA GLY A 151 -4.66 -19.79 1.80
C GLY A 151 -4.63 -18.28 1.93
N LEU A 152 -5.41 -17.70 2.86
CA LEU A 152 -5.36 -16.26 3.15
C LEU A 152 -3.99 -15.86 3.74
N LEU A 153 -3.45 -16.67 4.66
CA LEU A 153 -2.12 -16.43 5.22
C LEU A 153 -1.04 -16.47 4.13
N ALA A 154 -1.11 -17.46 3.24
CA ALA A 154 -0.16 -17.59 2.12
C ALA A 154 -0.22 -16.39 1.18
N LEU A 155 -1.42 -15.89 0.85
CA LEU A 155 -1.59 -14.68 0.04
C LEU A 155 -1.02 -13.43 0.73
N ALA A 156 -1.25 -13.29 2.04
CA ALA A 156 -0.70 -12.17 2.80
C ALA A 156 0.84 -12.23 2.88
N LEU A 157 1.42 -13.42 3.09
CA LEU A 157 2.87 -13.59 3.08
C LEU A 157 3.46 -13.35 1.69
N PHE A 158 2.77 -13.74 0.64
CA PHE A 158 3.19 -13.51 -0.74
C PHE A 158 3.22 -12.03 -1.09
N ASP A 159 2.19 -11.28 -0.68
CA ASP A 159 2.12 -9.82 -0.83
C ASP A 159 3.30 -9.12 -0.13
N LEU A 160 3.52 -9.48 1.15
CA LEU A 160 4.64 -8.96 1.93
C LEU A 160 5.99 -9.33 1.33
N TRP A 161 6.13 -10.55 0.78
CA TRP A 161 7.35 -10.99 0.12
C TRP A 161 7.67 -10.15 -1.12
N ILE A 162 6.69 -9.93 -2.00
CA ILE A 162 6.88 -9.11 -3.21
C ILE A 162 7.29 -7.69 -2.83
N LEU A 163 6.55 -7.06 -1.90
CA LEU A 163 6.87 -5.72 -1.42
C LEU A 163 8.29 -5.65 -0.84
N ASN A 164 8.64 -6.59 0.04
CA ASN A 164 9.92 -6.57 0.72
C ASN A 164 11.10 -6.85 -0.23
N SER A 165 10.90 -7.71 -1.25
CA SER A 165 11.94 -8.05 -2.21
C SER A 165 12.39 -6.85 -3.06
N GLU A 166 11.53 -5.87 -3.30
CA GLU A 166 11.87 -4.64 -4.02
C GLU A 166 12.75 -3.68 -3.19
N PHE A 167 12.64 -3.73 -1.86
CA PHE A 167 13.44 -2.90 -0.95
C PHE A 167 14.75 -3.56 -0.51
N MET A 168 14.90 -4.87 -0.72
CA MET A 168 16.12 -5.60 -0.39
C MET A 168 17.12 -5.56 -1.55
N ASP A 169 17.66 -4.39 -1.84
CA ASP A 169 18.78 -4.25 -2.77
C ASP A 169 20.07 -4.67 -2.04
N ILE A 170 20.40 -5.96 -2.12
CA ILE A 170 21.64 -6.52 -1.55
C ILE A 170 22.80 -6.06 -2.42
N LYS A 171 23.37 -4.91 -2.08
CA LYS A 171 24.59 -4.43 -2.74
C LYS A 171 25.76 -5.38 -2.41
N PRO A 172 26.54 -5.78 -3.42
CA PRO A 172 27.70 -6.64 -3.18
C PRO A 172 28.67 -5.97 -2.20
N PRO A 173 29.36 -6.74 -1.33
CA PRO A 173 30.24 -6.21 -0.27
C PRO A 173 31.31 -5.26 -0.72
N LYS A 174 31.69 -5.27 -2.01
CA LYS A 174 32.66 -4.34 -2.61
C LYS A 174 32.31 -2.85 -2.42
N ASN A 175 31.05 -2.52 -2.25
CA ASN A 175 30.62 -1.14 -2.00
C ASN A 175 30.71 -0.75 -0.50
N MET A 176 30.77 -1.72 0.40
CA MET A 176 31.01 -1.46 1.83
C MET A 176 32.43 -1.01 2.08
N ASP A 177 33.41 -1.61 1.43
CA ASP A 177 34.83 -1.23 1.58
C ASP A 177 35.10 0.21 1.15
N MET A 178 34.35 0.73 0.15
CA MET A 178 34.43 2.14 -0.24
C MET A 178 33.83 3.10 0.80
N MET A 179 32.80 2.68 1.54
CA MET A 179 32.20 3.50 2.60
C MET A 179 33.10 3.61 3.84
N PHE A 180 33.94 2.59 4.07
CA PHE A 180 34.87 2.53 5.20
C PHE A 180 36.30 2.87 4.81
N GLN A 181 36.57 3.35 3.57
CA GLN A 181 37.87 3.85 3.20
C GLN A 181 38.20 5.05 4.09
N LYS A 182 39.35 4.95 4.73
CA LYS A 182 39.87 6.04 5.57
C LYS A 182 39.96 7.30 4.71
N SER A 183 39.23 8.33 5.09
CA SER A 183 39.34 9.62 4.43
C SER A 183 40.77 10.14 4.66
N LYS A 184 41.30 10.90 3.68
CA LYS A 184 42.62 11.54 3.82
C LYS A 184 42.79 12.36 5.11
N ALA A 185 41.65 12.83 5.68
CA ALA A 185 41.62 13.52 6.95
C ALA A 185 41.97 12.63 8.15
N ILE A 186 41.64 11.34 8.10
CA ILE A 186 41.96 10.37 9.17
C ILE A 186 43.43 9.94 9.10
N GLU A 187 44.02 9.96 7.92
CA GLU A 187 45.45 9.67 7.71
C GLU A 187 46.36 10.80 8.22
N TYR A 188 45.82 12.03 8.26
CA TYR A 188 46.57 13.21 8.70
C TYR A 188 46.62 13.34 10.24
N VAL A 189 45.81 12.63 10.97
CA VAL A 189 45.69 12.70 12.46
C VAL A 189 46.53 11.62 13.15
N LYS A 190 47.27 10.79 12.41
CA LYS A 190 48.27 9.85 12.92
C LYS A 190 49.68 10.45 12.81
#